data_4e0f832816dee53eb58de636ea2a2eca
#
_entry.id   4e0f832816dee53eb58de636ea2a2eca
#
_cell.length_a   1.000
_cell.length_b   1.000
_cell.length_c   1.000
_cell.angle_alpha   90.00
_cell.angle_beta   90.00
_cell.angle_gamma   90.00
#
_symmetry.space_group_name_H-M   'P 1'
#
loop_
_entity.id
_entity.type
_entity.pdbx_description
1 polymer ?
#
loop_
_entity_poly.entity_id
_entity_poly.type
_entity_poly.pdbx_seq_one_letter_code
_entity_poly.pdbx_strand_id
1 'polypeptide(L)'
;MRRPVAIVASASFETPSEPARNEVEMLLPVIHDALGAVGLTQRDIGFTVSGSSDYLQGFPFAFVGALDAVGAWPPIRESHLEMDGAFALAEAVAVLQHDTASGPACDTALVYAFARPSRGHLDRTLALQLDPYTVAPLWPDARSLAGLQAQAMRDCGRFADVPDVTATVVADGATAVVLAVGDRARELTEHPVWIRGIDHRIEAPALGVRDLTVSASTRLAAEHAGATDLDAAWLHVLYPHQQLLLAAALGLADQPVDAAAGPMMVGGLQRLAAAAAGVASGRAKRAVAHATSGPCLQQNLVAVLERDAA
;
A
#
# COMPACT_ATOMS: atom_id res chain seq x y z
N MET A 1 -12.41 8.12 -22.80
CA MET A 1 -11.96 8.92 -21.64
C MET A 1 -11.86 7.96 -20.47
N ARG A 2 -10.77 7.98 -19.67
CA ARG A 2 -10.69 7.12 -18.49
C ARG A 2 -11.69 7.59 -17.43
N ARG A 3 -12.40 6.65 -16.80
CA ARG A 3 -13.36 6.96 -15.71
C ARG A 3 -12.57 7.44 -14.48
N PRO A 4 -12.95 8.55 -13.84
CA PRO A 4 -12.31 8.97 -12.60
C PRO A 4 -12.65 8.00 -11.47
N VAL A 5 -11.67 7.60 -10.68
CA VAL A 5 -11.81 6.67 -9.54
C VAL A 5 -11.55 7.44 -8.25
N ALA A 6 -12.35 7.20 -7.24
CA ALA A 6 -12.18 7.78 -5.91
C ALA A 6 -12.15 6.72 -4.82
N ILE A 7 -11.42 7.00 -3.75
CA ILE A 7 -11.57 6.33 -2.46
C ILE A 7 -12.76 6.96 -1.77
N VAL A 8 -13.75 6.14 -1.40
CA VAL A 8 -15.00 6.61 -0.77
C VAL A 8 -15.11 6.22 0.70
N ALA A 9 -14.45 5.13 1.08
CA ALA A 9 -14.37 4.71 2.48
C ALA A 9 -13.14 3.85 2.72
N SER A 10 -12.69 3.77 3.96
CA SER A 10 -11.66 2.82 4.41
C SER A 10 -11.81 2.53 5.89
N ALA A 11 -11.33 1.35 6.29
CA ALA A 11 -11.17 0.96 7.68
C ALA A 11 -9.90 0.15 7.85
N SER A 12 -9.29 0.22 9.04
CA SER A 12 -8.04 -0.47 9.35
C SER A 12 -8.06 -1.02 10.76
N PHE A 13 -7.40 -2.15 10.92
CA PHE A 13 -7.11 -2.77 12.20
C PHE A 13 -5.63 -3.11 12.27
N GLU A 14 -5.00 -2.82 13.39
CA GLU A 14 -3.61 -3.17 13.67
C GLU A 14 -3.46 -3.51 15.15
N THR A 15 -2.68 -4.56 15.45
CA THR A 15 -2.34 -4.93 16.82
C THR A 15 -0.89 -5.37 16.93
N PRO A 16 -0.15 -4.89 17.94
CA PRO A 16 1.28 -5.20 18.09
C PRO A 16 1.59 -6.67 18.37
N SER A 17 0.67 -7.48 18.84
CA SER A 17 0.93 -8.89 19.16
C SER A 17 -0.24 -9.65 19.75
N GLU A 18 -1.41 -9.59 19.20
CA GLU A 18 -2.44 -10.54 19.60
C GLU A 18 -2.47 -11.75 18.66
N PRO A 19 -1.81 -12.87 19.01
CA PRO A 19 -1.77 -14.06 18.18
C PRO A 19 -3.11 -14.81 18.14
N ALA A 20 -4.16 -14.29 18.80
CA ALA A 20 -5.43 -14.96 18.97
C ALA A 20 -6.36 -14.82 17.76
N ARG A 21 -6.25 -13.78 16.94
CA ARG A 21 -7.16 -13.54 15.80
C ARG A 21 -6.69 -14.25 14.54
N ASN A 22 -7.62 -14.89 13.84
CA ASN A 22 -7.38 -15.38 12.49
C ASN A 22 -7.68 -14.28 11.47
N GLU A 23 -7.41 -14.55 10.19
CA GLU A 23 -7.60 -13.61 9.08
C GLU A 23 -9.05 -13.14 8.94
N VAL A 24 -10.03 -14.04 9.14
CA VAL A 24 -11.45 -13.70 9.09
C VAL A 24 -11.84 -12.78 10.25
N GLU A 25 -11.36 -13.05 11.46
CA GLU A 25 -11.62 -12.24 12.65
C GLU A 25 -11.02 -10.83 12.55
N MET A 26 -9.96 -10.66 11.78
CA MET A 26 -9.38 -9.33 11.48
C MET A 26 -10.11 -8.63 10.34
N LEU A 27 -10.40 -9.35 9.24
CA LEU A 27 -10.95 -8.76 8.01
C LEU A 27 -12.42 -8.44 8.11
N LEU A 28 -13.22 -9.32 8.71
CA LEU A 28 -14.68 -9.18 8.75
C LEU A 28 -15.13 -7.83 9.31
N PRO A 29 -14.66 -7.38 10.51
CA PRO A 29 -15.03 -6.07 11.03
C PRO A 29 -14.53 -4.93 10.13
N VAL A 30 -13.31 -5.03 9.60
CA VAL A 30 -12.71 -3.98 8.77
C VAL A 30 -13.47 -3.82 7.45
N ILE A 31 -13.84 -4.92 6.80
CA ILE A 31 -14.65 -4.91 5.58
C ILE A 31 -16.05 -4.35 5.88
N HIS A 32 -16.67 -4.81 6.97
CA HIS A 32 -18.00 -4.36 7.37
C HIS A 32 -18.02 -2.86 7.65
N ASP A 33 -17.03 -2.35 8.38
CA ASP A 33 -16.92 -0.93 8.73
C ASP A 33 -16.69 -0.07 7.47
N ALA A 34 -15.81 -0.50 6.56
CA ALA A 34 -15.55 0.22 5.32
C ALA A 34 -16.80 0.28 4.41
N LEU A 35 -17.50 -0.83 4.23
CA LEU A 35 -18.73 -0.87 3.43
C LEU A 35 -19.88 -0.12 4.11
N GLY A 36 -20.06 -0.32 5.42
CA GLY A 36 -21.11 0.31 6.21
C GLY A 36 -21.00 1.83 6.25
N ALA A 37 -19.77 2.38 6.23
CA ALA A 37 -19.53 3.82 6.20
C ALA A 37 -20.15 4.54 4.99
N VAL A 38 -20.38 3.80 3.89
CA VAL A 38 -20.99 4.32 2.66
C VAL A 38 -22.30 3.60 2.29
N GLY A 39 -22.90 2.87 3.24
CA GLY A 39 -24.18 2.20 3.07
C GLY A 39 -24.18 1.05 2.05
N LEU A 40 -23.01 0.46 1.78
CA LEU A 40 -22.87 -0.67 0.87
C LEU A 40 -22.82 -2.01 1.63
N THR A 41 -23.09 -3.08 0.88
CA THR A 41 -22.86 -4.47 1.26
C THR A 41 -21.93 -5.14 0.25
N GLN A 42 -21.45 -6.35 0.52
CA GLN A 42 -20.64 -7.11 -0.44
C GLN A 42 -21.34 -7.33 -1.78
N ARG A 43 -22.66 -7.34 -1.80
CA ARG A 43 -23.46 -7.52 -3.05
C ARG A 43 -23.42 -6.31 -3.97
N ASP A 44 -23.04 -5.15 -3.43
CA ASP A 44 -22.93 -3.91 -4.18
C ASP A 44 -21.55 -3.73 -4.79
N ILE A 45 -20.63 -4.67 -4.52
CA ILE A 45 -19.24 -4.63 -5.01
C ILE A 45 -19.12 -5.39 -6.32
N GLY A 46 -18.70 -4.68 -7.37
CA GLY A 46 -18.52 -5.25 -8.71
C GLY A 46 -17.17 -5.94 -8.92
N PHE A 47 -16.15 -5.59 -8.14
CA PHE A 47 -14.81 -6.21 -8.17
C PHE A 47 -14.16 -6.22 -6.79
N THR A 48 -13.58 -7.35 -6.43
CA THR A 48 -12.85 -7.51 -5.17
C THR A 48 -11.41 -7.89 -5.45
N VAL A 49 -10.46 -7.28 -4.75
CA VAL A 49 -9.04 -7.65 -4.90
C VAL A 49 -8.32 -7.56 -3.57
N SER A 50 -7.44 -8.52 -3.33
CA SER A 50 -6.69 -8.60 -2.08
C SER A 50 -5.18 -8.57 -2.26
N GLY A 51 -4.50 -8.12 -1.20
CA GLY A 51 -3.06 -8.23 -1.03
C GLY A 51 -2.72 -8.97 0.25
N SER A 52 -1.86 -9.98 0.16
CA SER A 52 -1.32 -10.71 1.31
C SER A 52 -0.09 -11.51 0.91
N SER A 53 0.45 -12.31 1.82
CA SER A 53 1.52 -13.26 1.52
C SER A 53 1.26 -14.59 2.21
N ASP A 54 1.27 -15.68 1.43
CA ASP A 54 1.15 -17.04 1.93
C ASP A 54 2.22 -17.35 2.99
N TYR A 55 3.44 -16.87 2.79
CA TYR A 55 4.54 -17.10 3.72
C TYR A 55 4.31 -16.47 5.10
N LEU A 56 3.61 -15.33 5.17
CA LEU A 56 3.28 -14.68 6.44
C LEU A 56 2.08 -15.32 7.13
N GLN A 57 1.23 -16.04 6.40
CA GLN A 57 0.10 -16.78 6.97
C GLN A 57 0.52 -18.19 7.43
N GLY A 58 1.65 -18.68 6.94
CA GLY A 58 2.18 -19.99 7.28
C GLY A 58 1.54 -21.16 6.55
N PHE A 59 0.71 -20.91 5.53
CA PHE A 59 0.10 -21.93 4.66
C PHE A 59 -0.15 -21.38 3.25
N PRO A 60 -0.17 -22.25 2.23
CA PRO A 60 -0.42 -21.81 0.85
C PRO A 60 -1.89 -21.44 0.65
N PHE A 61 -2.15 -20.58 -0.35
CA PHE A 61 -3.49 -20.11 -0.70
C PHE A 61 -4.19 -19.38 0.46
N ALA A 62 -3.46 -18.54 1.18
CA ALA A 62 -3.96 -17.81 2.34
C ALA A 62 -5.22 -16.99 2.05
N PHE A 63 -5.38 -16.48 0.82
CA PHE A 63 -6.57 -15.75 0.39
C PHE A 63 -7.86 -16.58 0.47
N VAL A 64 -7.79 -17.91 0.33
CA VAL A 64 -8.97 -18.80 0.46
C VAL A 64 -9.56 -18.70 1.88
N GLY A 65 -8.70 -18.63 2.90
CA GLY A 65 -9.14 -18.41 4.29
C GLY A 65 -9.84 -17.07 4.51
N ALA A 66 -9.52 -16.05 3.70
CA ALA A 66 -10.13 -14.73 3.77
C ALA A 66 -11.51 -14.64 3.09
N LEU A 67 -11.88 -15.60 2.24
CA LEU A 67 -13.16 -15.57 1.49
C LEU A 67 -14.40 -15.57 2.38
N ASP A 68 -14.33 -16.17 3.57
CA ASP A 68 -15.43 -16.14 4.53
C ASP A 68 -15.69 -14.71 5.09
N ALA A 69 -14.65 -13.87 5.15
CA ALA A 69 -14.81 -12.46 5.53
C ALA A 69 -15.37 -11.60 4.38
N VAL A 70 -15.07 -11.98 3.15
CA VAL A 70 -15.51 -11.26 1.94
C VAL A 70 -16.96 -11.61 1.55
N GLY A 71 -17.40 -12.83 1.83
CA GLY A 71 -18.74 -13.29 1.48
C GLY A 71 -18.86 -13.60 -0.02
N ALA A 72 -18.15 -14.62 -0.49
CA ALA A 72 -18.10 -15.01 -1.91
C ALA A 72 -19.35 -15.72 -2.44
N TRP A 73 -20.50 -15.56 -1.81
CA TRP A 73 -21.79 -16.07 -2.27
C TRP A 73 -22.86 -14.97 -2.35
N PRO A 74 -23.53 -14.77 -3.51
CA PRO A 74 -23.29 -15.43 -4.81
C PRO A 74 -21.88 -15.23 -5.34
N PRO A 75 -21.47 -15.94 -6.40
CA PRO A 75 -20.12 -15.84 -6.97
C PRO A 75 -19.71 -14.39 -7.23
N ILE A 76 -18.53 -14.02 -6.76
CA ILE A 76 -17.95 -12.68 -6.93
C ILE A 76 -16.88 -12.68 -8.03
N ARG A 77 -16.56 -11.49 -8.57
CA ARG A 77 -15.39 -11.26 -9.39
C ARG A 77 -14.23 -10.87 -8.48
N GLU A 78 -13.19 -11.68 -8.42
CA GLU A 78 -12.10 -11.56 -7.46
C GLU A 78 -10.72 -11.72 -8.13
N SER A 79 -9.72 -11.06 -7.54
CA SER A 79 -8.30 -11.22 -7.84
C SER A 79 -7.49 -11.18 -6.55
N HIS A 80 -6.27 -11.76 -6.59
CA HIS A 80 -5.36 -11.77 -5.46
C HIS A 80 -3.93 -11.49 -5.91
N LEU A 81 -3.22 -10.61 -5.16
CA LEU A 81 -1.82 -10.32 -5.34
C LEU A 81 -1.00 -10.78 -4.13
N GLU A 82 0.07 -11.53 -4.39
CA GLU A 82 1.09 -11.87 -3.38
C GLU A 82 1.99 -10.65 -3.11
N MET A 83 1.37 -9.53 -2.66
CA MET A 83 2.01 -8.23 -2.45
C MET A 83 1.24 -7.40 -1.41
N ASP A 84 1.79 -6.22 -1.07
CA ASP A 84 1.05 -5.24 -0.27
C ASP A 84 -0.25 -4.80 -0.96
N GLY A 85 -1.29 -4.61 -0.16
CA GLY A 85 -2.61 -4.19 -0.65
C GLY A 85 -2.63 -2.89 -1.44
N ALA A 86 -1.60 -2.05 -1.34
CA ALA A 86 -1.47 -0.85 -2.18
C ALA A 86 -1.33 -1.21 -3.67
N PHE A 87 -0.64 -2.31 -3.98
CA PHE A 87 -0.52 -2.78 -5.37
C PHE A 87 -1.83 -3.41 -5.86
N ALA A 88 -2.60 -4.06 -4.97
CA ALA A 88 -3.95 -4.51 -5.25
C ALA A 88 -4.90 -3.33 -5.55
N LEU A 89 -4.74 -2.19 -4.86
CA LEU A 89 -5.48 -0.97 -5.17
C LEU A 89 -5.17 -0.45 -6.58
N ALA A 90 -3.92 -0.52 -7.02
CA ALA A 90 -3.56 -0.13 -8.39
C ALA A 90 -4.26 -1.01 -9.45
N GLU A 91 -4.38 -2.33 -9.20
CA GLU A 91 -5.17 -3.22 -10.06
C GLU A 91 -6.65 -2.84 -10.07
N ALA A 92 -7.24 -2.60 -8.89
CA ALA A 92 -8.65 -2.18 -8.81
C ALA A 92 -8.90 -0.88 -9.59
N VAL A 93 -7.99 0.10 -9.51
CA VAL A 93 -8.08 1.34 -10.30
C VAL A 93 -8.05 1.04 -11.79
N ALA A 94 -7.17 0.15 -12.25
CA ALA A 94 -7.09 -0.23 -13.65
C ALA A 94 -8.38 -0.92 -14.13
N VAL A 95 -8.94 -1.83 -13.33
CA VAL A 95 -10.21 -2.52 -13.62
C VAL A 95 -11.36 -1.53 -13.70
N LEU A 96 -11.48 -0.60 -12.74
CA LEU A 96 -12.54 0.40 -12.71
C LEU A 96 -12.45 1.41 -13.86
N GLN A 97 -11.25 1.70 -14.36
CA GLN A 97 -11.02 2.62 -15.47
C GLN A 97 -11.34 2.02 -16.85
N HIS A 98 -11.33 0.70 -16.97
CA HIS A 98 -11.63 0.02 -18.23
C HIS A 98 -13.13 -0.10 -18.43
N ASP A 99 -13.59 0.49 -19.53
CA ASP A 99 -14.94 0.23 -20.06
C ASP A 99 -14.89 -1.08 -20.82
N THR A 100 -15.38 -2.15 -20.21
CA THR A 100 -15.36 -3.46 -20.84
C THR A 100 -16.51 -3.57 -21.82
N ALA A 101 -16.22 -3.59 -23.12
CA ALA A 101 -17.15 -3.89 -24.19
C ALA A 101 -17.84 -5.29 -24.05
N SER A 102 -17.51 -6.08 -23.03
CA SER A 102 -17.90 -7.47 -22.84
C SER A 102 -18.64 -7.78 -21.54
N GLY A 103 -19.09 -6.77 -20.77
CA GLY A 103 -19.85 -6.99 -19.53
C GLY A 103 -20.36 -5.69 -18.88
N PRO A 104 -21.23 -5.77 -17.86
CA PRO A 104 -21.67 -4.58 -17.15
C PRO A 104 -20.46 -3.87 -16.56
N ALA A 105 -20.42 -2.54 -16.71
CA ALA A 105 -19.38 -1.71 -16.12
C ALA A 105 -19.35 -1.92 -14.61
N CYS A 106 -18.15 -2.15 -14.07
CA CYS A 106 -17.92 -2.24 -12.64
C CYS A 106 -17.79 -0.83 -12.08
N ASP A 107 -18.69 -0.42 -11.18
CA ASP A 107 -18.70 0.95 -10.62
C ASP A 107 -18.11 1.04 -9.22
N THR A 108 -17.91 -0.10 -8.57
CA THR A 108 -17.38 -0.20 -7.21
C THR A 108 -16.37 -1.31 -7.10
N ALA A 109 -15.36 -1.12 -6.28
CA ALA A 109 -14.41 -2.18 -5.91
C ALA A 109 -14.12 -2.17 -4.41
N LEU A 110 -13.90 -3.37 -3.87
CA LEU A 110 -13.37 -3.60 -2.53
C LEU A 110 -11.91 -4.04 -2.66
N VAL A 111 -11.01 -3.27 -2.08
CA VAL A 111 -9.60 -3.63 -1.93
C VAL A 111 -9.35 -3.95 -0.47
N TYR A 112 -8.76 -5.10 -0.18
CA TYR A 112 -8.39 -5.42 1.19
C TYR A 112 -7.00 -6.05 1.27
N ALA A 113 -6.40 -5.92 2.45
CA ALA A 113 -5.12 -6.53 2.75
C ALA A 113 -5.12 -7.07 4.17
N PHE A 114 -4.38 -8.14 4.39
CA PHE A 114 -4.22 -8.73 5.70
C PHE A 114 -2.87 -9.42 5.83
N ALA A 115 -2.33 -9.43 7.05
CA ALA A 115 -1.12 -10.17 7.37
C ALA A 115 -1.04 -10.51 8.85
N ARG A 116 -0.41 -11.63 9.14
CA ARG A 116 -0.14 -12.14 10.50
C ARG A 116 1.34 -12.46 10.71
N PRO A 117 2.23 -11.46 10.61
CA PRO A 117 3.67 -11.66 10.80
C PRO A 117 4.02 -12.30 12.14
N SER A 118 3.18 -12.11 13.17
CA SER A 118 3.38 -12.73 14.49
C SER A 118 3.31 -14.26 14.48
N ARG A 119 2.69 -14.85 13.45
CA ARG A 119 2.54 -16.31 13.28
C ARG A 119 3.60 -16.91 12.37
N GLY A 120 4.20 -16.09 11.50
CA GLY A 120 5.24 -16.50 10.57
C GLY A 120 6.64 -16.27 11.12
N HIS A 121 7.60 -16.65 10.31
CA HIS A 121 9.01 -16.34 10.53
C HIS A 121 9.38 -15.16 9.62
N LEU A 122 9.10 -13.92 10.07
CA LEU A 122 9.27 -12.71 9.28
C LEU A 122 10.67 -12.61 8.65
N ASP A 123 11.73 -12.82 9.42
CA ASP A 123 13.10 -12.76 8.91
C ASP A 123 13.36 -13.78 7.79
N ARG A 124 12.81 -15.00 7.94
CA ARG A 124 12.90 -16.03 6.89
C ARG A 124 12.11 -15.62 5.64
N THR A 125 10.91 -15.08 5.81
CA THR A 125 10.07 -14.61 4.70
C THR A 125 10.79 -13.49 3.94
N LEU A 126 11.35 -12.53 4.65
CA LEU A 126 12.12 -11.44 4.04
C LEU A 126 13.36 -11.94 3.31
N ALA A 127 14.06 -12.95 3.84
CA ALA A 127 15.20 -13.55 3.17
C ALA A 127 14.80 -14.32 1.90
N LEU A 128 13.62 -14.97 1.89
CA LEU A 128 13.11 -15.68 0.70
C LEU A 128 12.66 -14.74 -0.43
N GLN A 129 12.37 -13.48 -0.13
CA GLN A 129 12.03 -12.46 -1.13
C GLN A 129 13.25 -11.88 -1.86
N LEU A 130 14.46 -12.21 -1.40
CA LEU A 130 15.70 -11.70 -2.00
C LEU A 130 15.96 -12.34 -3.36
N ASP A 131 16.65 -11.60 -4.22
CA ASP A 131 17.15 -12.14 -5.48
C ASP A 131 17.92 -13.47 -5.26
N PRO A 132 17.47 -14.58 -5.86
CA PRO A 132 18.03 -15.89 -5.60
C PRO A 132 19.46 -16.08 -6.11
N TYR A 133 19.94 -15.22 -7.02
CA TYR A 133 21.23 -15.37 -7.68
C TYR A 133 22.34 -14.54 -7.08
N THR A 134 22.02 -13.35 -6.56
CA THR A 134 23.04 -12.38 -6.13
C THR A 134 22.97 -12.04 -4.65
N VAL A 135 21.78 -11.98 -4.05
CA VAL A 135 21.59 -11.51 -2.68
C VAL A 135 21.23 -12.65 -1.72
N ALA A 136 20.26 -13.51 -2.07
CA ALA A 136 19.83 -14.61 -1.20
C ALA A 136 20.97 -15.60 -0.84
N PRO A 137 21.97 -15.91 -1.71
CA PRO A 137 23.09 -16.77 -1.34
C PRO A 137 23.93 -16.25 -0.16
N LEU A 138 23.91 -14.93 0.10
CA LEU A 138 24.59 -14.31 1.22
C LEU A 138 23.78 -14.37 2.52
N TRP A 139 22.51 -14.75 2.42
CA TRP A 139 21.54 -14.88 3.51
C TRP A 139 21.50 -13.66 4.47
N PRO A 140 21.46 -12.43 3.96
CA PRO A 140 21.42 -11.26 4.83
C PRO A 140 20.01 -11.12 5.45
N ASP A 141 19.95 -10.62 6.66
CA ASP A 141 18.70 -10.17 7.23
C ASP A 141 18.29 -8.77 6.72
N ALA A 142 17.02 -8.44 6.87
CA ALA A 142 16.46 -7.17 6.39
C ALA A 142 17.11 -5.95 7.07
N ARG A 143 17.50 -6.07 8.35
CA ARG A 143 18.15 -5.01 9.11
C ARG A 143 19.56 -4.74 8.59
N SER A 144 20.32 -5.77 8.27
CA SER A 144 21.65 -5.64 7.67
C SER A 144 21.59 -4.95 6.31
N LEU A 145 20.59 -5.29 5.48
CA LEU A 145 20.38 -4.61 4.20
C LEU A 145 19.98 -3.15 4.37
N ALA A 146 19.10 -2.84 5.32
CA ALA A 146 18.77 -1.47 5.68
C ALA A 146 19.99 -0.71 6.22
N GLY A 147 20.84 -1.37 7.02
CA GLY A 147 22.09 -0.82 7.50
C GLY A 147 23.07 -0.47 6.39
N LEU A 148 23.17 -1.33 5.37
CA LEU A 148 23.96 -1.05 4.17
C LEU A 148 23.46 0.20 3.44
N GLN A 149 22.14 0.34 3.28
CA GLN A 149 21.53 1.52 2.69
C GLN A 149 21.83 2.77 3.52
N ALA A 150 21.60 2.73 4.83
CA ALA A 150 21.87 3.85 5.73
C ALA A 150 23.36 4.25 5.72
N GLN A 151 24.29 3.28 5.66
CA GLN A 151 25.71 3.56 5.57
C GLN A 151 26.08 4.24 4.24
N ALA A 152 25.55 3.74 3.12
CA ALA A 152 25.74 4.38 1.82
C ALA A 152 25.24 5.84 1.81
N MET A 153 24.12 6.11 2.49
CA MET A 153 23.60 7.47 2.64
C MET A 153 24.52 8.38 3.46
N ARG A 154 25.15 7.87 4.52
CA ARG A 154 26.15 8.62 5.31
C ARG A 154 27.38 8.92 4.47
N ASP A 155 27.89 7.91 3.78
CA ASP A 155 29.12 8.01 2.99
C ASP A 155 29.00 8.96 1.79
N CYS A 156 27.80 9.10 1.20
CA CYS A 156 27.58 10.01 0.07
C CYS A 156 27.56 11.49 0.45
N GLY A 157 27.44 11.82 1.74
CA GLY A 157 27.47 13.19 2.27
C GLY A 157 26.31 14.11 1.86
N ARG A 158 25.26 13.55 1.24
CA ARG A 158 24.07 14.34 0.80
C ARG A 158 23.02 14.53 1.91
N PHE A 159 23.10 13.72 2.96
CA PHE A 159 22.15 13.74 4.08
C PHE A 159 22.86 14.15 5.35
N ALA A 160 22.35 15.18 6.04
CA ALA A 160 23.02 15.72 7.24
C ALA A 160 22.97 14.72 8.42
N ASP A 161 21.80 14.17 8.70
CA ASP A 161 21.55 13.30 9.84
C ASP A 161 20.80 12.04 9.39
N VAL A 162 21.53 10.98 9.09
CA VAL A 162 20.95 9.69 8.72
C VAL A 162 20.61 8.90 9.97
N PRO A 163 19.33 8.65 10.28
CA PRO A 163 18.94 7.91 11.46
C PRO A 163 19.50 6.48 11.48
N ASP A 164 19.71 5.95 12.68
CA ASP A 164 20.09 4.56 12.86
C ASP A 164 18.94 3.61 12.48
N VAL A 165 19.33 2.42 12.04
CA VAL A 165 18.39 1.36 11.72
C VAL A 165 17.86 0.75 13.01
N THR A 166 16.60 1.03 13.30
CA THR A 166 15.87 0.42 14.41
C THR A 166 15.18 -0.87 13.98
N ALA A 167 14.81 -1.72 14.92
CA ALA A 167 14.00 -2.89 14.61
C ALA A 167 12.60 -2.45 14.15
N THR A 168 12.10 -3.07 13.08
CA THR A 168 10.69 -2.93 12.69
C THR A 168 9.78 -3.55 13.74
N VAL A 169 8.69 -2.89 14.04
CA VAL A 169 7.64 -3.48 14.90
C VAL A 169 6.93 -4.55 14.08
N VAL A 170 6.82 -5.76 14.65
CA VAL A 170 5.99 -6.82 14.07
C VAL A 170 4.56 -6.60 14.56
N ALA A 171 3.65 -6.34 13.65
CA ALA A 171 2.23 -6.15 13.93
C ALA A 171 1.39 -6.99 12.99
N ASP A 172 0.29 -7.56 13.52
CA ASP A 172 -0.75 -8.16 12.70
C ASP A 172 -1.76 -7.09 12.30
N GLY A 173 -2.37 -7.22 11.14
CA GLY A 173 -3.33 -6.20 10.72
C GLY A 173 -4.12 -6.53 9.47
N ALA A 174 -5.15 -5.73 9.27
CA ALA A 174 -6.01 -5.76 8.09
C ALA A 174 -6.45 -4.34 7.73
N THR A 175 -6.64 -4.10 6.45
CA THR A 175 -7.18 -2.83 5.94
C THR A 175 -8.11 -3.12 4.78
N ALA A 176 -9.22 -2.39 4.71
CA ALA A 176 -10.14 -2.39 3.60
C ALA A 176 -10.35 -0.96 3.06
N VAL A 177 -10.41 -0.85 1.74
CA VAL A 177 -10.66 0.40 1.02
C VAL A 177 -11.75 0.16 0.00
N VAL A 178 -12.75 1.03 -0.02
CA VAL A 178 -13.83 1.01 -1.02
C VAL A 178 -13.54 2.07 -2.07
N LEU A 179 -13.52 1.64 -3.33
CA LEU A 179 -13.36 2.50 -4.49
C LEU A 179 -14.69 2.62 -5.23
N ALA A 180 -14.94 3.79 -5.81
CA ALA A 180 -16.06 4.00 -6.72
C ALA A 180 -15.69 4.95 -7.85
N VAL A 181 -16.45 4.90 -8.97
CA VAL A 181 -16.18 5.73 -10.14
C VAL A 181 -17.20 6.86 -10.31
N GLY A 182 -16.73 7.99 -10.85
CA GLY A 182 -17.55 9.09 -11.34
C GLY A 182 -18.69 9.48 -10.41
N ASP A 183 -19.92 9.51 -10.93
CA ASP A 183 -21.10 9.92 -10.15
C ASP A 183 -21.41 8.96 -9.01
N ARG A 184 -21.10 7.66 -9.18
CA ARG A 184 -21.28 6.69 -8.10
C ARG A 184 -20.47 7.06 -6.84
N ALA A 185 -19.27 7.58 -7.01
CA ALA A 185 -18.47 8.05 -5.87
C ALA A 185 -19.14 9.23 -5.14
N ARG A 186 -19.75 10.15 -5.88
CA ARG A 186 -20.48 11.31 -5.33
C ARG A 186 -21.79 10.94 -4.63
N GLU A 187 -22.44 9.87 -5.09
CA GLU A 187 -23.64 9.32 -4.42
C GLU A 187 -23.31 8.68 -3.07
N LEU A 188 -22.13 8.08 -2.94
CA LEU A 188 -21.71 7.31 -1.76
C LEU A 188 -21.14 8.20 -0.65
N THR A 189 -20.53 9.33 -0.97
CA THR A 189 -19.93 10.22 0.02
C THR A 189 -19.93 11.68 -0.45
N GLU A 190 -20.09 12.62 0.48
CA GLU A 190 -19.96 14.05 0.22
C GLU A 190 -18.52 14.48 -0.11
N HIS A 191 -17.55 13.67 0.28
CA HIS A 191 -16.12 13.99 0.17
C HIS A 191 -15.32 12.86 -0.51
N PRO A 192 -15.63 12.51 -1.78
CA PRO A 192 -14.85 11.52 -2.51
C PRO A 192 -13.40 12.01 -2.67
N VAL A 193 -12.45 11.13 -2.46
CA VAL A 193 -11.02 11.42 -2.62
C VAL A 193 -10.54 10.80 -3.93
N TRP A 194 -10.32 11.67 -4.90
CA TRP A 194 -9.98 11.25 -6.26
C TRP A 194 -8.54 10.81 -6.38
N ILE A 195 -8.32 9.67 -7.02
CA ILE A 195 -6.99 9.20 -7.41
C ILE A 195 -6.66 9.86 -8.75
N ARG A 196 -5.86 10.94 -8.70
CA ARG A 196 -5.48 11.71 -9.90
C ARG A 196 -4.44 11.01 -10.74
N GLY A 197 -3.57 10.27 -10.10
CA GLY A 197 -2.59 9.41 -10.74
C GLY A 197 -2.10 8.34 -9.79
N ILE A 198 -1.75 7.22 -10.36
CA ILE A 198 -1.12 6.10 -9.64
C ILE A 198 -0.16 5.42 -10.60
N ASP A 199 1.05 5.16 -10.13
CA ASP A 199 2.06 4.42 -10.87
C ASP A 199 2.95 3.64 -9.91
N HIS A 200 3.54 2.54 -10.37
CA HIS A 200 4.50 1.79 -9.60
C HIS A 200 5.68 1.36 -10.45
N ARG A 201 6.86 1.31 -9.83
CA ARG A 201 8.13 0.96 -10.47
C ARG A 201 8.94 0.03 -9.60
N ILE A 202 9.72 -0.83 -10.24
CA ILE A 202 10.64 -1.75 -9.60
C ILE A 202 12.05 -1.51 -10.11
N GLU A 203 13.03 -1.57 -9.22
CA GLU A 203 14.46 -1.49 -9.53
C GLU A 203 15.09 -2.89 -9.58
N ALA A 204 16.28 -2.99 -10.16
CA ALA A 204 17.01 -4.25 -10.21
C ALA A 204 17.16 -4.87 -8.80
N PRO A 205 16.99 -6.19 -8.67
CA PRO A 205 17.11 -6.85 -7.36
C PRO A 205 18.55 -6.88 -6.84
N ALA A 206 19.53 -6.95 -7.74
CA ALA A 206 20.95 -6.97 -7.37
C ALA A 206 21.40 -5.62 -6.82
N LEU A 207 21.82 -5.59 -5.54
CA LEU A 207 22.17 -4.36 -4.83
C LEU A 207 23.35 -3.62 -5.48
N GLY A 208 24.30 -4.33 -6.07
CA GLY A 208 25.50 -3.73 -6.69
C GLY A 208 25.25 -2.94 -7.98
N VAL A 209 24.05 -3.01 -8.56
CA VAL A 209 23.68 -2.26 -9.78
C VAL A 209 22.78 -1.05 -9.48
N ARG A 210 22.39 -0.86 -8.24
CA ARG A 210 21.58 0.29 -7.82
C ARG A 210 22.39 1.27 -6.98
N ASP A 211 22.12 2.56 -7.16
CA ASP A 211 22.56 3.58 -6.18
C ASP A 211 21.59 3.56 -5.00
N LEU A 212 22.02 3.00 -3.86
CA LEU A 212 21.19 2.90 -2.64
C LEU A 212 20.94 4.25 -1.96
N THR A 213 21.54 5.33 -2.45
CA THR A 213 21.37 6.69 -1.91
C THR A 213 20.35 7.53 -2.66
N VAL A 214 19.60 6.91 -3.58
CA VAL A 214 18.46 7.48 -4.30
C VAL A 214 17.36 6.44 -4.43
N SER A 215 16.12 6.87 -4.61
CA SER A 215 15.01 6.01 -5.00
C SER A 215 14.53 6.40 -6.39
N ALA A 216 15.16 5.83 -7.42
CA ALA A 216 14.86 6.12 -8.80
C ALA A 216 13.45 5.65 -9.18
N SER A 217 13.01 4.52 -8.64
CA SER A 217 11.67 3.98 -8.82
C SER A 217 10.59 4.89 -8.22
N THR A 218 10.80 5.44 -7.02
CA THR A 218 9.86 6.40 -6.42
C THR A 218 9.78 7.68 -7.26
N ARG A 219 10.91 8.24 -7.67
CA ARG A 219 10.95 9.45 -8.49
C ARG A 219 10.20 9.26 -9.82
N LEU A 220 10.45 8.14 -10.50
CA LEU A 220 9.80 7.85 -11.78
C LEU A 220 8.30 7.57 -11.60
N ALA A 221 7.90 6.85 -10.55
CA ALA A 221 6.48 6.63 -10.23
C ALA A 221 5.78 7.95 -9.90
N ALA A 222 6.42 8.85 -9.15
CA ALA A 222 5.89 10.17 -8.82
C ALA A 222 5.69 11.05 -10.08
N GLU A 223 6.67 11.05 -10.98
CA GLU A 223 6.59 11.76 -12.25
C GLU A 223 5.39 11.28 -13.08
N HIS A 224 5.22 9.97 -13.23
CA HIS A 224 4.12 9.37 -13.98
C HIS A 224 2.75 9.51 -13.29
N ALA A 225 2.72 9.51 -11.97
CA ALA A 225 1.51 9.80 -11.20
C ALA A 225 1.15 11.30 -11.17
N GLY A 226 2.03 12.19 -11.66
CA GLY A 226 1.83 13.63 -11.63
C GLY A 226 1.90 14.23 -10.23
N ALA A 227 2.86 13.78 -9.42
CA ALA A 227 3.05 14.21 -8.03
C ALA A 227 3.73 15.60 -7.97
N THR A 228 2.97 16.64 -8.24
CA THR A 228 3.39 18.05 -8.16
C THR A 228 2.44 18.82 -7.24
N ASP A 229 2.89 19.94 -6.72
CA ASP A 229 2.07 20.87 -5.90
C ASP A 229 1.41 20.17 -4.72
N LEU A 230 2.19 19.38 -3.98
CA LEU A 230 1.72 18.56 -2.87
C LEU A 230 1.64 19.37 -1.58
N ASP A 231 0.55 19.22 -0.84
CA ASP A 231 0.36 19.83 0.47
C ASP A 231 0.88 18.94 1.61
N ALA A 232 0.85 17.63 1.43
CA ALA A 232 1.27 16.65 2.45
C ALA A 232 1.64 15.30 1.82
N ALA A 233 2.35 14.46 2.58
CA ALA A 233 2.77 13.13 2.19
C ALA A 233 2.50 12.07 3.25
N TRP A 234 2.03 10.89 2.83
CA TRP A 234 1.89 9.69 3.64
C TRP A 234 2.79 8.59 3.10
N LEU A 235 3.86 8.30 3.81
CA LEU A 235 4.94 7.43 3.34
C LEU A 235 4.96 6.10 4.08
N HIS A 236 5.00 5.00 3.33
CA HIS A 236 5.30 3.67 3.85
C HIS A 236 6.81 3.52 3.98
N VAL A 237 7.31 3.53 5.21
CA VAL A 237 8.73 3.41 5.53
C VAL A 237 8.94 2.25 6.50
N LEU A 238 9.83 1.33 6.15
CA LEU A 238 10.18 0.21 7.02
C LEU A 238 11.27 0.61 8.02
N TYR A 239 12.13 1.58 7.66
CA TYR A 239 13.22 2.07 8.47
C TYR A 239 13.32 3.60 8.39
N PRO A 240 13.66 4.30 9.50
CA PRO A 240 13.60 5.77 9.56
C PRO A 240 14.40 6.50 8.49
N HIS A 241 15.59 6.02 8.12
CA HIS A 241 16.44 6.65 7.09
C HIS A 241 15.75 6.69 5.70
N GLN A 242 14.83 5.76 5.42
CA GLN A 242 14.13 5.70 4.14
C GLN A 242 13.21 6.89 3.92
N GLN A 243 12.72 7.52 4.99
CA GLN A 243 11.94 8.75 4.87
C GLN A 243 12.72 9.86 4.16
N LEU A 244 14.01 9.99 4.44
CA LEU A 244 14.88 10.99 3.80
C LEU A 244 15.01 10.74 2.29
N LEU A 245 15.18 9.48 1.90
CA LEU A 245 15.27 9.10 0.48
C LEU A 245 13.97 9.36 -0.25
N LEU A 246 12.84 9.00 0.36
CA LEU A 246 11.53 9.19 -0.22
C LEU A 246 11.17 10.68 -0.32
N ALA A 247 11.46 11.46 0.72
CA ALA A 247 11.25 12.91 0.68
C ALA A 247 12.05 13.55 -0.45
N ALA A 248 13.32 13.20 -0.62
CA ALA A 248 14.15 13.68 -1.71
C ALA A 248 13.63 13.24 -3.09
N ALA A 249 13.18 11.98 -3.23
CA ALA A 249 12.66 11.44 -4.49
C ALA A 249 11.31 12.08 -4.91
N LEU A 250 10.49 12.47 -3.93
CA LEU A 250 9.19 13.12 -4.13
C LEU A 250 9.27 14.65 -4.18
N GLY A 251 10.46 15.23 -3.98
CA GLY A 251 10.65 16.67 -3.96
C GLY A 251 9.97 17.37 -2.78
N LEU A 252 9.82 16.68 -1.65
CA LEU A 252 9.24 17.24 -0.43
C LEU A 252 10.29 18.08 0.30
N ALA A 253 10.01 19.36 0.52
CA ALA A 253 10.86 20.29 1.26
C ALA A 253 10.33 20.50 2.68
N ASP A 254 9.22 21.24 2.79
CA ASP A 254 8.62 21.64 4.07
C ASP A 254 7.21 21.06 4.29
N GLN A 255 6.77 20.18 3.40
CA GLN A 255 5.44 19.58 3.51
C GLN A 255 5.37 18.64 4.71
N PRO A 256 4.23 18.61 5.43
CA PRO A 256 3.99 17.64 6.49
C PRO A 256 4.10 16.21 5.95
N VAL A 257 4.90 15.39 6.63
CA VAL A 257 5.10 13.98 6.29
C VAL A 257 4.63 13.10 7.44
N ASP A 258 3.68 12.22 7.15
CA ASP A 258 3.26 11.13 8.01
C ASP A 258 3.91 9.84 7.50
N ALA A 259 4.88 9.31 8.22
CA ALA A 259 5.66 8.14 7.83
C ALA A 259 5.49 7.00 8.84
N ALA A 260 5.12 5.82 8.36
CA ALA A 260 4.96 4.64 9.20
C ALA A 260 5.22 3.34 8.41
N ALA A 261 5.60 2.28 9.12
CA ALA A 261 5.77 0.96 8.55
C ALA A 261 4.43 0.24 8.35
N GLY A 262 3.60 0.16 9.40
CA GLY A 262 2.42 -0.69 9.43
C GLY A 262 2.75 -2.19 9.39
N PRO A 263 1.75 -3.07 9.42
CA PRO A 263 1.94 -4.50 9.23
C PRO A 263 2.43 -4.81 7.82
N MET A 264 3.35 -5.75 7.67
CA MET A 264 3.84 -6.19 6.36
C MET A 264 2.66 -6.61 5.46
N MET A 265 2.69 -6.30 4.18
CA MET A 265 1.62 -6.50 3.18
C MET A 265 0.35 -5.63 3.38
N VAL A 266 0.26 -4.87 4.45
CA VAL A 266 -0.89 -4.01 4.78
C VAL A 266 -0.50 -2.54 4.89
N GLY A 267 0.73 -2.26 5.33
CA GLY A 267 1.20 -0.91 5.64
C GLY A 267 1.10 0.08 4.49
N GLY A 268 1.37 -0.36 3.26
CA GLY A 268 1.20 0.47 2.08
C GLY A 268 -0.25 0.88 1.85
N LEU A 269 -1.20 -0.07 1.94
CA LEU A 269 -2.62 0.23 1.81
C LEU A 269 -3.11 1.14 2.95
N GLN A 270 -2.59 0.97 4.18
CA GLN A 270 -2.88 1.87 5.29
C GLN A 270 -2.43 3.31 5.00
N ARG A 271 -1.28 3.50 4.35
CA ARG A 271 -0.83 4.86 3.98
C ARG A 271 -1.75 5.52 2.96
N LEU A 272 -2.24 4.75 1.98
CA LEU A 272 -3.24 5.26 1.03
C LEU A 272 -4.55 5.61 1.73
N ALA A 273 -5.03 4.76 2.63
CA ALA A 273 -6.23 5.01 3.44
C ALA A 273 -6.07 6.25 4.34
N ALA A 274 -4.92 6.39 5.02
CA ALA A 274 -4.61 7.54 5.87
C ALA A 274 -4.51 8.85 5.08
N ALA A 275 -3.89 8.81 3.91
CA ALA A 275 -3.84 9.96 3.00
C ALA A 275 -5.24 10.36 2.52
N ALA A 276 -6.07 9.38 2.15
CA ALA A 276 -7.46 9.64 1.76
C ALA A 276 -8.24 10.29 2.92
N ALA A 277 -8.11 9.78 4.14
CA ALA A 277 -8.73 10.38 5.32
C ALA A 277 -8.21 11.82 5.58
N GLY A 278 -6.92 12.06 5.36
CA GLY A 278 -6.30 13.38 5.44
C GLY A 278 -6.89 14.39 4.43
N VAL A 279 -7.09 13.94 3.20
CA VAL A 279 -7.68 14.75 2.12
C VAL A 279 -9.18 14.95 2.37
N ALA A 280 -9.93 13.92 2.72
CA ALA A 280 -11.37 14.01 3.00
C ALA A 280 -11.67 14.97 4.15
N SER A 281 -10.85 14.97 5.22
CA SER A 281 -10.99 15.88 6.37
C SER A 281 -10.52 17.32 6.11
N GLY A 282 -9.92 17.60 4.94
CA GLY A 282 -9.40 18.91 4.58
C GLY A 282 -8.02 19.26 5.19
N ARG A 283 -7.32 18.28 5.78
CA ARG A 283 -5.91 18.46 6.24
C ARG A 283 -4.95 18.71 5.08
N ALA A 284 -5.27 18.20 3.91
CA ALA A 284 -4.58 18.46 2.65
C ALA A 284 -5.60 18.58 1.52
N LYS A 285 -5.31 19.38 0.51
CA LYS A 285 -6.11 19.44 -0.73
C LYS A 285 -5.59 18.44 -1.74
N ARG A 286 -4.27 18.34 -1.83
CA ARG A 286 -3.54 17.45 -2.74
C ARG A 286 -2.42 16.74 -1.99
N ALA A 287 -2.47 15.43 -1.94
CA ALA A 287 -1.55 14.61 -1.16
C ALA A 287 -0.89 13.54 -2.01
N VAL A 288 0.32 13.14 -1.60
CA VAL A 288 0.96 11.94 -2.10
C VAL A 288 0.87 10.83 -1.05
N ALA A 289 0.48 9.64 -1.50
CA ALA A 289 0.59 8.40 -0.75
C ALA A 289 1.59 7.46 -1.41
N HIS A 290 2.40 6.81 -0.61
CA HIS A 290 3.49 5.95 -1.07
C HIS A 290 3.41 4.58 -0.41
N ALA A 291 3.72 3.54 -1.19
CA ALA A 291 3.93 2.18 -0.69
C ALA A 291 5.21 1.59 -1.24
N THR A 292 5.89 0.77 -0.44
CA THR A 292 7.12 0.10 -0.84
C THR A 292 7.07 -1.40 -0.58
N SER A 293 7.84 -2.16 -1.37
CA SER A 293 8.09 -3.59 -1.20
C SER A 293 9.54 -3.92 -1.58
N GLY A 294 10.04 -5.03 -1.04
CA GLY A 294 11.41 -5.48 -1.28
C GLY A 294 12.49 -4.67 -0.53
N PRO A 295 13.74 -5.18 -0.50
CA PRO A 295 14.83 -4.61 0.28
C PRO A 295 15.28 -3.26 -0.29
N CYS A 296 15.63 -2.33 0.60
CA CYS A 296 16.20 -1.02 0.23
C CYS A 296 15.33 -0.22 -0.76
N LEU A 297 14.01 -0.19 -0.54
CA LEU A 297 13.04 0.51 -1.42
C LEU A 297 13.11 0.01 -2.88
N GLN A 298 13.13 -1.31 -3.08
CA GLN A 298 13.30 -1.89 -4.41
C GLN A 298 12.09 -1.62 -5.32
N GLN A 299 10.89 -1.69 -4.77
CA GLN A 299 9.66 -1.48 -5.52
C GLN A 299 8.82 -0.42 -4.82
N ASN A 300 8.36 0.56 -5.56
CA ASN A 300 7.64 1.69 -5.01
C ASN A 300 6.41 2.01 -5.84
N LEU A 301 5.32 2.30 -5.14
CA LEU A 301 4.07 2.80 -5.69
C LEU A 301 3.84 4.21 -5.16
N VAL A 302 3.41 5.10 -6.06
CA VAL A 302 3.03 6.48 -5.74
C VAL A 302 1.62 6.72 -6.24
N ALA A 303 0.76 7.24 -5.37
CA ALA A 303 -0.59 7.69 -5.70
C ALA A 303 -0.76 9.16 -5.33
N VAL A 304 -1.35 9.94 -6.22
CA VAL A 304 -1.74 11.34 -5.97
C VAL A 304 -3.23 11.38 -5.69
N LEU A 305 -3.57 11.87 -4.51
CA LEU A 305 -4.93 11.96 -3.99
C LEU A 305 -5.35 13.42 -3.88
N GLU A 306 -6.58 13.71 -4.30
CA GLU A 306 -7.08 15.08 -4.31
C GLU A 306 -8.57 15.11 -4.03
N ARG A 307 -9.00 16.11 -3.28
CA ARG A 307 -10.40 16.45 -3.13
C ARG A 307 -10.85 17.28 -4.35
N ASP A 308 -12.05 17.03 -4.87
CA ASP A 308 -12.60 17.94 -5.86
C ASP A 308 -12.53 19.38 -5.32
N ALA A 309 -12.00 20.29 -6.14
CA ALA A 309 -12.21 21.70 -5.89
C ALA A 309 -13.72 21.95 -5.93
N ALA A 310 -14.23 22.50 -4.83
CA ALA A 310 -15.63 22.86 -4.70
C ALA A 310 -16.05 23.84 -5.81
#